data_c201a96b026f0bfd80462986d1cd4a21
#
_entry.id   c201a96b026f0bfd80462986d1cd4a21
#
_cell.length_a   1.000
_cell.length_b   1.000
_cell.length_c   1.000
_cell.angle_alpha   90.00
_cell.angle_beta   90.00
_cell.angle_gamma   90.00
#
_symmetry.space_group_name_H-M   'P 1'
#
loop_
_entity.id
_entity.type
_entity.pdbx_description
1 polymer ?
#
loop_
_entity_poly.entity_id
_entity_poly.type
_entity_poly.pdbx_seq_one_letter_code
_entity_poly.pdbx_strand_id
1 'polypeptide(L)'
;MVMSSKGKYEAVREQRLEENKKRMEELHLPLLSLALKNASSPKSSPVLSLSLSLSLSLSLSQYIYIYVYTRQIYILTVTFYERVQLPRRITHRTRDLSNRVYASDEARECAMKKAEELESTLGSDFPTFVRTMLPSHVSGGFWLGLSSSYCKGKLPRNDGVLVLIDEQGEEWPVIYLARKTGLSGGWKKFAVDHELVDGDALVFQLIRPTVFKVFIIRVDNSGKNASDEM
;
A
#
# COMPACT_ATOMS: atom_id res chain seq x y z
N MET A 1 -50.40 -18.59 10.94
CA MET A 1 -49.17 -19.38 10.71
C MET A 1 -48.08 -18.40 10.28
N VAL A 2 -47.25 -17.94 11.19
CA VAL A 2 -46.21 -16.91 10.93
C VAL A 2 -44.97 -17.64 10.46
N MET A 3 -44.63 -17.51 9.18
CA MET A 3 -43.35 -18.03 8.67
C MET A 3 -42.20 -17.25 9.30
N SER A 4 -41.29 -17.96 9.93
CA SER A 4 -40.09 -17.42 10.58
C SER A 4 -39.27 -16.62 9.58
N SER A 5 -38.74 -15.45 9.99
CA SER A 5 -37.89 -14.57 9.18
C SER A 5 -36.71 -15.29 8.54
N LYS A 6 -36.24 -16.36 9.15
CA LYS A 6 -35.15 -17.23 8.69
C LYS A 6 -35.52 -17.97 7.39
N GLY A 7 -36.79 -18.44 7.24
CA GLY A 7 -37.24 -19.09 6.02
C GLY A 7 -37.37 -18.15 4.81
N LYS A 8 -37.74 -16.88 5.04
CA LYS A 8 -37.76 -15.88 3.96
C LYS A 8 -36.36 -15.53 3.44
N TYR A 9 -35.38 -15.47 4.30
CA TYR A 9 -33.99 -15.19 3.90
C TYR A 9 -33.40 -16.35 3.09
N GLU A 10 -33.63 -17.58 3.51
CA GLU A 10 -33.18 -18.79 2.83
C GLU A 10 -33.80 -18.89 1.41
N ALA A 11 -35.08 -18.64 1.27
CA ALA A 11 -35.75 -18.64 -0.03
C ALA A 11 -35.18 -17.56 -1.00
N VAL A 12 -34.91 -16.36 -0.51
CA VAL A 12 -34.31 -15.30 -1.33
C VAL A 12 -32.85 -15.64 -1.70
N ARG A 13 -32.13 -16.33 -0.83
CA ARG A 13 -30.78 -16.81 -1.09
C ARG A 13 -30.74 -17.87 -2.18
N GLU A 14 -31.66 -18.86 -2.10
CA GLU A 14 -31.78 -19.91 -3.12
C GLU A 14 -32.16 -19.34 -4.48
N GLN A 15 -33.10 -18.42 -4.52
CA GLN A 15 -33.49 -17.74 -5.75
C GLN A 15 -32.30 -17.01 -6.41
N ARG A 16 -31.48 -16.31 -5.62
CA ARG A 16 -30.27 -15.64 -6.13
C ARG A 16 -29.20 -16.61 -6.63
N LEU A 17 -29.06 -17.76 -5.96
CA LEU A 17 -28.13 -18.80 -6.41
C LEU A 17 -28.55 -19.38 -7.76
N GLU A 18 -29.83 -19.62 -7.95
CA GLU A 18 -30.36 -20.13 -9.18
C GLU A 18 -30.26 -19.13 -10.33
N GLU A 19 -30.56 -17.87 -10.06
CA GLU A 19 -30.38 -16.77 -11.01
C GLU A 19 -28.92 -16.59 -11.43
N ASN A 20 -27.99 -16.68 -10.50
CA ASN A 20 -26.54 -16.62 -10.78
C ASN A 20 -26.08 -17.83 -11.60
N LYS A 21 -26.58 -19.01 -11.30
CA LYS A 21 -26.30 -20.24 -12.06
C LYS A 21 -26.77 -20.10 -13.51
N LYS A 22 -27.96 -19.61 -13.71
CA LYS A 22 -28.53 -19.37 -15.04
C LYS A 22 -27.67 -18.34 -15.83
N ARG A 23 -27.26 -17.26 -15.18
CA ARG A 23 -26.35 -16.28 -15.80
C ARG A 23 -25.00 -16.87 -16.18
N MET A 24 -24.43 -17.75 -15.35
CA MET A 24 -23.17 -18.42 -15.69
C MET A 24 -23.31 -19.38 -16.87
N GLU A 25 -24.47 -20.04 -17.01
CA GLU A 25 -24.78 -20.88 -18.14
C GLU A 25 -24.98 -20.07 -19.43
N GLU A 26 -25.73 -18.96 -19.36
CA GLU A 26 -25.93 -18.02 -20.47
C GLU A 26 -24.60 -17.41 -20.98
N LEU A 27 -23.64 -17.17 -20.10
CA LEU A 27 -22.31 -16.67 -20.45
C LEU A 27 -21.34 -17.77 -20.89
N HIS A 28 -21.80 -19.02 -20.99
CA HIS A 28 -20.96 -20.18 -21.38
C HIS A 28 -19.68 -20.36 -20.53
N LEU A 29 -19.68 -19.85 -19.29
CA LEU A 29 -18.53 -19.92 -18.38
C LEU A 29 -18.10 -21.35 -18.05
N PRO A 30 -19.01 -22.35 -17.89
CA PRO A 30 -18.62 -23.74 -17.69
C PRO A 30 -17.83 -24.32 -18.87
N LEU A 31 -18.20 -23.96 -20.12
CA LEU A 31 -17.49 -24.41 -21.33
C LEU A 31 -16.09 -23.80 -21.43
N LEU A 32 -15.95 -22.52 -21.08
CA LEU A 32 -14.64 -21.83 -21.02
C LEU A 32 -13.72 -22.45 -19.96
N SER A 33 -14.25 -22.82 -18.79
CA SER A 33 -13.48 -23.47 -17.73
C SER A 33 -13.03 -24.89 -18.13
N LEU A 34 -13.86 -25.61 -18.88
CA LEU A 34 -13.53 -26.93 -19.41
C LEU A 34 -12.47 -26.82 -20.53
N ALA A 35 -12.61 -25.83 -21.42
CA ALA A 35 -11.63 -25.55 -22.47
C ALA A 35 -10.25 -25.20 -21.89
N LEU A 36 -10.21 -24.42 -20.81
CA LEU A 36 -8.99 -24.08 -20.08
C LEU A 36 -8.36 -25.29 -19.36
N LYS A 37 -9.16 -26.20 -18.81
CA LYS A 37 -8.66 -27.45 -18.21
C LYS A 37 -8.15 -28.45 -19.25
N ASN A 38 -8.75 -28.49 -20.44
CA ASN A 38 -8.38 -29.37 -21.54
C ASN A 38 -7.27 -28.77 -22.42
N ALA A 39 -6.94 -27.49 -22.27
CA ALA A 39 -5.71 -26.91 -22.80
C ALA A 39 -4.54 -27.52 -22.01
N SER A 40 -4.16 -28.74 -22.40
CA SER A 40 -2.97 -29.42 -21.92
C SER A 40 -1.78 -28.48 -21.98
N SER A 41 -0.90 -28.54 -20.97
CA SER A 41 0.42 -27.92 -20.90
C SER A 41 0.98 -27.64 -22.29
N PRO A 42 1.37 -26.41 -22.61
CA PRO A 42 2.01 -26.12 -23.88
C PRO A 42 3.26 -27.00 -23.99
N LYS A 43 3.25 -27.89 -24.96
CA LYS A 43 4.47 -28.59 -25.41
C LYS A 43 5.48 -27.47 -25.67
N SER A 44 6.66 -27.58 -25.10
CA SER A 44 7.76 -26.67 -25.26
C SER A 44 7.92 -26.29 -26.74
N SER A 45 7.49 -25.08 -27.09
CA SER A 45 7.66 -24.56 -28.43
C SER A 45 9.12 -24.19 -28.63
N PRO A 46 9.67 -24.35 -29.85
CA PRO A 46 11.08 -24.09 -30.17
C PRO A 46 11.51 -22.62 -30.01
N VAL A 47 10.63 -21.77 -29.51
CA VAL A 47 10.88 -20.34 -29.22
C VAL A 47 11.84 -20.15 -28.03
N LEU A 48 12.00 -21.17 -27.15
CA LEU A 48 12.90 -21.05 -25.99
C LEU A 48 14.40 -21.13 -26.37
N SER A 49 14.74 -21.69 -27.53
CA SER A 49 16.13 -21.72 -28.00
C SER A 49 16.59 -20.43 -28.67
N LEU A 50 15.64 -19.62 -29.20
CA LEU A 50 15.92 -18.30 -29.77
C LEU A 50 16.06 -17.21 -28.69
N SER A 51 15.43 -17.37 -27.49
CA SER A 51 15.52 -16.39 -26.43
C SER A 51 16.90 -16.36 -25.74
N LEU A 52 17.63 -17.48 -25.73
CA LEU A 52 18.95 -17.55 -25.12
C LEU A 52 20.05 -16.93 -26.00
N SER A 53 19.87 -16.86 -27.32
CA SER A 53 20.83 -16.20 -28.23
C SER A 53 20.62 -14.70 -28.36
N LEU A 54 19.41 -14.20 -28.07
CA LEU A 54 19.09 -12.77 -28.08
C LEU A 54 19.47 -12.07 -26.77
N SER A 55 19.71 -12.83 -25.70
CA SER A 55 20.02 -12.24 -24.37
C SER A 55 21.44 -11.65 -24.26
N LEU A 56 22.33 -11.96 -25.20
CA LEU A 56 23.73 -11.50 -25.19
C LEU A 56 23.99 -10.17 -25.91
N SER A 57 22.99 -9.58 -26.61
CA SER A 57 23.16 -8.36 -27.39
C SER A 57 22.34 -7.15 -26.90
N LEU A 58 21.56 -7.31 -25.82
CA LEU A 58 20.78 -6.20 -25.28
C LEU A 58 21.69 -5.23 -24.53
N SER A 59 21.69 -3.97 -24.91
CA SER A 59 22.42 -2.92 -24.21
C SER A 59 21.93 -2.80 -22.75
N LEU A 60 22.77 -2.37 -21.85
CA LEU A 60 22.45 -2.17 -20.43
C LEU A 60 21.17 -1.32 -20.23
N SER A 61 20.93 -0.38 -21.13
CA SER A 61 19.72 0.46 -21.13
C SER A 61 18.44 -0.33 -21.41
N GLN A 62 18.48 -1.33 -22.29
CA GLN A 62 17.34 -2.20 -22.57
C GLN A 62 17.04 -3.14 -21.40
N TYR A 63 18.09 -3.65 -20.72
CA TYR A 63 17.93 -4.45 -19.51
C TYR A 63 17.26 -3.65 -18.38
N ILE A 64 17.71 -2.42 -18.17
CA ILE A 64 17.11 -1.52 -17.18
C ILE A 64 15.64 -1.21 -17.55
N TYR A 65 15.36 -0.95 -18.83
CA TYR A 65 13.99 -0.67 -19.30
C TYR A 65 13.06 -1.87 -19.07
N ILE A 66 13.50 -3.08 -19.44
CA ILE A 66 12.71 -4.32 -19.23
C ILE A 66 12.51 -4.59 -17.74
N TYR A 67 13.55 -4.42 -16.92
CA TYR A 67 13.45 -4.60 -15.47
C TYR A 67 12.47 -3.63 -14.83
N VAL A 68 12.54 -2.35 -15.18
CA VAL A 68 11.60 -1.33 -14.68
C VAL A 68 10.18 -1.62 -15.14
N TYR A 69 10.00 -2.02 -16.41
CA TYR A 69 8.66 -2.30 -16.97
C TYR A 69 8.02 -3.56 -16.38
N THR A 70 8.78 -4.65 -16.25
CA THR A 70 8.30 -5.90 -15.62
C THR A 70 7.98 -5.69 -14.14
N ARG A 71 8.79 -4.91 -13.44
CA ARG A 71 8.54 -4.52 -12.06
C ARG A 71 7.28 -3.67 -11.91
N GLN A 72 7.06 -2.72 -12.83
CA GLN A 72 5.85 -1.91 -12.84
C GLN A 72 4.59 -2.77 -13.06
N ILE A 73 4.66 -3.75 -13.97
CA ILE A 73 3.57 -4.72 -14.20
C ILE A 73 3.34 -5.58 -12.96
N TYR A 74 4.40 -6.08 -12.33
CA TYR A 74 4.30 -6.89 -11.12
C TYR A 74 3.62 -6.11 -9.97
N ILE A 75 4.00 -4.87 -9.75
CA ILE A 75 3.38 -4.00 -8.76
C ILE A 75 1.89 -3.78 -9.10
N LEU A 76 1.56 -3.51 -10.36
CA LEU A 76 0.17 -3.33 -10.80
C LEU A 76 -0.65 -4.62 -10.63
N THR A 77 -0.09 -5.77 -10.93
CA THR A 77 -0.80 -7.06 -10.77
C THR A 77 -1.00 -7.42 -9.31
N VAL A 78 0.00 -7.21 -8.45
CA VAL A 78 -0.12 -7.46 -7.01
C VAL A 78 -1.18 -6.52 -6.39
N THR A 79 -1.14 -5.23 -6.71
CA THR A 79 -2.14 -4.27 -6.19
C THR A 79 -3.54 -4.53 -6.73
N PHE A 80 -3.67 -4.99 -7.98
CA PHE A 80 -4.95 -5.38 -8.55
C PHE A 80 -5.48 -6.67 -7.90
N TYR A 81 -4.62 -7.66 -7.66
CA TYR A 81 -4.98 -8.93 -7.02
C TYR A 81 -5.45 -8.72 -5.57
N GLU A 82 -4.75 -7.89 -4.80
CA GLU A 82 -5.18 -7.51 -3.44
C GLU A 82 -6.52 -6.75 -3.46
N ARG A 83 -6.77 -5.91 -4.46
CA ARG A 83 -8.03 -5.17 -4.59
C ARG A 83 -9.23 -6.06 -4.92
N VAL A 84 -9.01 -7.17 -5.62
CA VAL A 84 -10.08 -8.11 -6.03
C VAL A 84 -10.45 -9.09 -4.90
N GLN A 85 -9.52 -9.38 -3.99
CA GLN A 85 -9.72 -10.39 -2.93
C GLN A 85 -10.35 -9.87 -1.63
N LEU A 86 -10.56 -8.58 -1.47
CA LEU A 86 -11.18 -8.05 -0.26
C LEU A 86 -12.70 -8.01 -0.43
N PRO A 87 -13.47 -8.93 0.20
CA PRO A 87 -14.89 -8.72 0.38
C PRO A 87 -15.05 -7.43 1.18
N ARG A 88 -15.75 -6.43 0.61
CA ARG A 88 -16.16 -5.21 1.32
C ARG A 88 -17.11 -5.61 2.45
N ARG A 89 -16.58 -6.10 3.54
CA ARG A 89 -17.30 -6.13 4.82
C ARG A 89 -17.35 -4.68 5.31
N ILE A 90 -18.46 -4.02 5.02
CA ILE A 90 -18.87 -2.82 5.76
C ILE A 90 -19.31 -3.33 7.14
N THR A 91 -18.33 -3.58 8.00
CA THR A 91 -18.61 -3.68 9.42
C THR A 91 -18.47 -2.26 9.94
N HIS A 92 -19.57 -1.66 10.38
CA HIS A 92 -19.55 -0.52 11.32
C HIS A 92 -18.97 -1.03 12.65
N ARG A 93 -17.70 -1.35 12.64
CA ARG A 93 -16.97 -1.65 13.86
C ARG A 93 -16.64 -0.29 14.48
N THR A 94 -17.34 0.07 15.54
CA THR A 94 -16.89 1.16 16.42
C THR A 94 -15.43 0.89 16.75
N ARG A 95 -14.57 1.81 16.31
CA ARG A 95 -13.12 1.67 16.53
C ARG A 95 -12.89 1.79 18.03
N ASP A 96 -12.40 0.74 18.65
CA ASP A 96 -11.90 0.83 20.01
C ASP A 96 -10.66 1.74 20.00
N LEU A 97 -10.77 2.86 20.66
CA LEU A 97 -9.74 3.88 20.76
C LEU A 97 -9.09 3.90 22.15
N SER A 98 -9.51 3.00 23.05
CA SER A 98 -9.09 2.98 24.45
C SER A 98 -7.59 2.67 24.63
N ASN A 99 -6.99 1.93 23.70
CA ASN A 99 -5.57 1.53 23.73
C ASN A 99 -4.63 2.45 22.94
N ARG A 100 -5.08 3.67 22.61
CA ARG A 100 -4.19 4.62 21.92
C ARG A 100 -3.23 5.27 22.92
N VAL A 101 -1.96 5.01 22.71
CA VAL A 101 -0.90 5.76 23.38
C VAL A 101 -0.66 7.06 22.58
N TYR A 102 -0.82 8.18 23.26
CA TYR A 102 -0.52 9.50 22.69
C TYR A 102 0.84 9.95 23.19
N ALA A 103 1.67 10.42 22.27
CA ALA A 103 2.92 11.08 22.64
C ALA A 103 2.64 12.44 23.28
N SER A 104 3.50 12.89 24.20
CA SER A 104 3.42 14.26 24.73
C SER A 104 3.84 15.28 23.68
N ASP A 105 3.44 16.53 23.87
CA ASP A 105 3.78 17.58 22.94
C ASP A 105 5.29 17.86 22.91
N GLU A 106 5.95 17.76 24.07
CA GLU A 106 7.41 17.89 24.19
C GLU A 106 8.15 16.78 23.46
N ALA A 107 7.68 15.52 23.58
CA ALA A 107 8.27 14.39 22.89
C ALA A 107 8.13 14.51 21.36
N ARG A 108 6.97 15.00 20.89
CA ARG A 108 6.74 15.29 19.46
C ARG A 108 7.66 16.39 18.93
N GLU A 109 7.80 17.46 19.70
CA GLU A 109 8.68 18.58 19.34
C GLU A 109 10.14 18.13 19.28
N CYS A 110 10.58 17.30 20.22
CA CYS A 110 11.92 16.72 20.22
C CYS A 110 12.16 15.84 18.97
N ALA A 111 11.21 14.96 18.64
CA ALA A 111 11.30 14.12 17.43
C ALA A 111 11.31 14.99 16.16
N MET A 112 10.50 16.03 16.11
CA MET A 112 10.45 16.95 14.98
C MET A 112 11.75 17.69 14.80
N LYS A 113 12.37 18.23 15.86
CA LYS A 113 13.69 18.91 15.81
C LYS A 113 14.77 17.98 15.26
N LYS A 114 14.85 16.74 15.77
CA LYS A 114 15.79 15.74 15.26
C LYS A 114 15.57 15.45 13.76
N ALA A 115 14.31 15.42 13.32
CA ALA A 115 13.97 15.20 11.93
C ALA A 115 14.37 16.40 11.04
N GLU A 116 14.18 17.62 11.50
CA GLU A 116 14.58 18.85 10.81
C GLU A 116 16.13 18.96 10.74
N GLU A 117 16.84 18.57 11.79
CA GLU A 117 18.28 18.45 11.78
C GLU A 117 18.76 17.46 10.72
N LEU A 118 18.14 16.27 10.67
CA LEU A 118 18.43 15.28 9.63
C LEU A 118 18.13 15.82 8.24
N GLU A 119 16.97 16.45 8.03
CA GLU A 119 16.60 17.07 6.77
C GLU A 119 17.67 18.07 6.30
N SER A 120 18.20 18.90 7.21
CA SER A 120 19.26 19.86 6.90
C SER A 120 20.58 19.18 6.49
N THR A 121 20.89 18.01 7.04
CA THR A 121 22.11 17.24 6.71
C THR A 121 22.01 16.49 5.38
N LEU A 122 20.80 16.14 4.94
CA LEU A 122 20.57 15.42 3.67
C LEU A 122 20.85 16.28 2.43
N GLY A 123 21.03 17.58 2.61
CA GLY A 123 21.36 18.51 1.53
C GLY A 123 20.14 18.86 0.65
N SER A 124 20.36 19.77 -0.29
CA SER A 124 19.31 20.31 -1.18
C SER A 124 19.15 19.57 -2.51
N ASP A 125 19.91 18.51 -2.76
CA ASP A 125 19.94 17.82 -4.05
C ASP A 125 18.61 17.15 -4.40
N PHE A 126 17.89 16.70 -3.38
CA PHE A 126 16.60 16.04 -3.52
C PHE A 126 15.55 16.75 -2.69
N PRO A 127 14.33 16.95 -3.25
CA PRO A 127 13.22 17.50 -2.49
C PRO A 127 12.90 16.65 -1.27
N THR A 128 12.96 17.27 -0.08
CA THR A 128 12.72 16.60 1.20
C THR A 128 11.57 17.25 1.93
N PHE A 129 10.89 16.54 2.80
CA PHE A 129 9.95 17.09 3.77
C PHE A 129 9.84 16.19 4.99
N VAL A 130 9.51 16.79 6.11
CA VAL A 130 9.26 16.10 7.39
C VAL A 130 7.76 15.93 7.62
N ARG A 131 7.37 14.80 8.21
CA ARG A 131 6.00 14.54 8.62
C ARG A 131 5.95 13.83 9.98
N THR A 132 5.32 14.47 10.96
CA THR A 132 4.99 13.83 12.24
C THR A 132 3.82 12.86 12.09
N MET A 133 3.94 11.73 12.73
CA MET A 133 2.89 10.71 12.75
C MET A 133 1.81 11.09 13.76
N LEU A 134 0.57 10.97 13.31
CA LEU A 134 -0.63 11.16 14.11
C LEU A 134 -1.32 9.81 14.31
N PRO A 135 -2.21 9.67 15.31
CA PRO A 135 -2.96 8.43 15.53
C PRO A 135 -3.73 7.95 14.30
N SER A 136 -4.22 8.87 13.46
CA SER A 136 -4.90 8.55 12.21
C SER A 136 -3.97 7.95 11.14
N HIS A 137 -2.67 8.21 11.22
CA HIS A 137 -1.68 7.70 10.29
C HIS A 137 -1.23 6.27 10.64
N VAL A 138 -1.15 5.94 11.94
CA VAL A 138 -0.51 4.72 12.45
C VAL A 138 -1.47 3.73 13.11
N SER A 139 -2.66 4.20 13.59
CA SER A 139 -3.59 3.34 14.34
C SER A 139 -5.05 3.56 13.95
N GLY A 140 -5.55 3.24 12.86
CA GLY A 140 -6.99 3.41 12.58
C GLY A 140 -7.29 3.61 11.11
N GLY A 141 -7.17 4.83 10.61
CA GLY A 141 -7.43 5.15 9.21
C GLY A 141 -6.32 4.70 8.27
N PHE A 142 -5.10 4.66 8.77
CA PHE A 142 -3.90 4.40 7.97
C PHE A 142 -3.88 5.22 6.67
N TRP A 143 -4.13 6.50 6.83
CA TRP A 143 -4.12 7.49 5.77
C TRP A 143 -3.04 8.53 6.06
N LEU A 144 -2.03 8.62 5.21
CA LEU A 144 -1.00 9.64 5.32
C LEU A 144 -1.29 10.79 4.34
N GLY A 145 -1.76 11.93 4.87
CA GLY A 145 -1.92 13.16 4.08
C GLY A 145 -0.58 13.83 3.83
N LEU A 146 -0.33 14.21 2.59
CA LEU A 146 0.86 14.97 2.17
C LEU A 146 0.50 16.43 1.96
N SER A 147 1.51 17.33 1.99
CA SER A 147 1.30 18.74 1.66
C SER A 147 0.84 18.92 0.22
N SER A 148 -0.27 19.62 0.01
CA SER A 148 -0.81 19.86 -1.33
C SER A 148 0.14 20.66 -2.21
N SER A 149 0.91 21.59 -1.66
CA SER A 149 1.91 22.36 -2.39
C SER A 149 3.06 21.46 -2.86
N TYR A 150 3.54 20.56 -1.99
CA TYR A 150 4.57 19.59 -2.32
C TYR A 150 4.10 18.63 -3.43
N CYS A 151 2.92 18.06 -3.27
CA CYS A 151 2.35 17.14 -4.25
C CYS A 151 2.20 17.77 -5.64
N LYS A 152 1.67 19.00 -5.71
CA LYS A 152 1.50 19.72 -6.99
C LYS A 152 2.80 20.04 -7.70
N GLY A 153 3.86 20.30 -6.94
CA GLY A 153 5.15 20.70 -7.49
C GLY A 153 6.12 19.56 -7.79
N LYS A 154 6.00 18.44 -7.08
CA LYS A 154 7.03 17.39 -7.09
C LYS A 154 6.52 16.00 -7.44
N LEU A 155 5.21 15.71 -7.29
CA LEU A 155 4.64 14.40 -7.52
C LEU A 155 3.78 14.35 -8.79
N PRO A 156 3.51 13.14 -9.34
CA PRO A 156 2.62 12.96 -10.48
C PRO A 156 1.22 13.53 -10.21
N ARG A 157 0.59 14.09 -11.23
CA ARG A 157 -0.77 14.64 -11.13
C ARG A 157 -1.88 13.59 -11.14
N ASN A 158 -1.54 12.36 -11.47
CA ASN A 158 -2.46 11.23 -11.53
C ASN A 158 -2.23 10.27 -10.38
N ASP A 159 -3.28 9.55 -10.01
CA ASP A 159 -3.17 8.45 -9.04
C ASP A 159 -2.20 7.39 -9.57
N GLY A 160 -1.37 6.84 -8.68
CA GLY A 160 -0.36 5.87 -9.07
C GLY A 160 0.29 5.18 -7.88
N VAL A 161 1.32 4.40 -8.15
CA VAL A 161 2.11 3.73 -7.14
C VAL A 161 3.39 4.53 -6.90
N LEU A 162 3.65 4.85 -5.65
CA LEU A 162 4.95 5.33 -5.18
C LEU A 162 5.66 4.19 -4.45
N VAL A 163 6.96 4.24 -4.39
CA VAL A 163 7.79 3.29 -3.64
C VAL A 163 8.46 4.04 -2.50
N LEU A 164 8.29 3.53 -1.29
CA LEU A 164 9.06 3.97 -0.13
C LEU A 164 10.25 3.03 0.02
N ILE A 165 11.44 3.56 0.20
CA ILE A 165 12.66 2.80 0.51
C ILE A 165 13.01 3.16 1.95
N ASP A 166 13.09 2.18 2.81
CA ASP A 166 13.48 2.37 4.20
C ASP A 166 15.00 2.51 4.37
N GLU A 167 15.45 2.61 5.60
CA GLU A 167 16.88 2.74 5.94
C GLU A 167 17.68 1.46 5.65
N GLN A 168 17.02 0.30 5.62
CA GLN A 168 17.60 -0.99 5.27
C GLN A 168 17.69 -1.19 3.75
N GLY A 169 17.04 -0.32 2.98
CA GLY A 169 16.96 -0.41 1.53
C GLY A 169 15.83 -1.29 1.01
N GLU A 170 14.91 -1.71 1.88
CA GLU A 170 13.72 -2.45 1.48
C GLU A 170 12.69 -1.53 0.81
N GLU A 171 11.95 -2.09 -0.14
CA GLU A 171 11.03 -1.34 -0.97
C GLU A 171 9.58 -1.65 -0.63
N TRP A 172 8.83 -0.59 -0.33
CA TRP A 172 7.44 -0.65 0.08
C TRP A 172 6.56 0.08 -0.94
N PRO A 173 5.83 -0.64 -1.79
CA PRO A 173 4.90 -0.01 -2.72
C PRO A 173 3.68 0.54 -1.99
N VAL A 174 3.32 1.80 -2.27
CA VAL A 174 2.17 2.49 -1.68
C VAL A 174 1.35 3.17 -2.77
N ILE A 175 0.03 3.21 -2.61
CA ILE A 175 -0.88 3.87 -3.54
C ILE A 175 -0.97 5.36 -3.18
N TYR A 176 -0.56 6.19 -4.11
CA TYR A 176 -0.74 7.64 -4.06
C TYR A 176 -2.04 8.05 -4.73
N LEU A 177 -2.85 8.84 -4.05
CA LEU A 177 -4.08 9.43 -4.57
C LEU A 177 -3.85 10.93 -4.77
N ALA A 178 -3.59 11.33 -6.01
CA ALA A 178 -3.22 12.70 -6.37
C ALA A 178 -4.30 13.72 -6.01
N ARG A 179 -5.57 13.40 -6.26
CA ARG A 179 -6.70 14.27 -5.91
C ARG A 179 -6.87 14.49 -4.41
N LYS A 180 -6.50 13.50 -3.60
CA LYS A 180 -6.59 13.53 -2.14
C LYS A 180 -5.28 13.92 -1.48
N THR A 181 -4.21 14.09 -2.27
CA THR A 181 -2.86 14.42 -1.80
C THR A 181 -2.41 13.55 -0.64
N GLY A 182 -2.39 12.22 -0.84
CA GLY A 182 -2.01 11.33 0.26
C GLY A 182 -1.78 9.88 -0.15
N LEU A 183 -1.20 9.12 0.78
CA LEU A 183 -0.89 7.70 0.63
C LEU A 183 -1.98 6.85 1.27
N SER A 184 -2.37 5.75 0.61
CA SER A 184 -3.46 4.87 1.04
C SER A 184 -3.05 3.40 1.09
N GLY A 185 -3.35 2.59 0.07
CA GLY A 185 -2.98 1.19 0.05
C GLY A 185 -1.46 0.99 0.15
N GLY A 186 -1.02 0.03 0.97
CA GLY A 186 0.39 -0.22 1.24
C GLY A 186 0.94 0.56 2.45
N TRP A 187 0.46 1.80 2.69
CA TRP A 187 0.88 2.59 3.85
C TRP A 187 0.65 1.88 5.19
N LYS A 188 -0.48 1.19 5.36
CA LYS A 188 -0.76 0.43 6.57
C LYS A 188 0.32 -0.63 6.83
N LYS A 189 0.73 -1.36 5.79
CA LYS A 189 1.76 -2.40 5.91
C LYS A 189 3.08 -1.77 6.34
N PHE A 190 3.52 -0.70 5.66
CA PHE A 190 4.72 0.05 6.05
C PHE A 190 4.67 0.50 7.51
N ALA A 191 3.55 1.13 7.94
CA ALA A 191 3.42 1.64 9.30
C ALA A 191 3.43 0.55 10.37
N VAL A 192 2.84 -0.62 10.09
CA VAL A 192 2.78 -1.75 11.03
C VAL A 192 4.12 -2.48 11.09
N ASP A 193 4.74 -2.77 9.95
CA ASP A 193 6.00 -3.52 9.90
C ASP A 193 7.17 -2.70 10.48
N HIS A 194 7.09 -1.36 10.40
CA HIS A 194 8.03 -0.46 11.07
C HIS A 194 7.56 -0.04 12.46
N GLU A 195 6.50 -0.61 13.01
CA GLU A 195 6.00 -0.30 14.36
C GLU A 195 5.85 1.22 14.62
N LEU A 196 5.36 1.96 13.63
CA LEU A 196 5.20 3.41 13.75
C LEU A 196 4.16 3.75 14.82
N VAL A 197 4.51 4.68 15.69
CA VAL A 197 3.63 5.17 16.76
C VAL A 197 3.30 6.65 16.58
N ASP A 198 2.31 7.11 17.32
CA ASP A 198 1.98 8.53 17.40
C ASP A 198 3.15 9.34 17.97
N GLY A 199 3.49 10.41 17.31
CA GLY A 199 4.63 11.27 17.68
C GLY A 199 5.93 10.97 16.95
N ASP A 200 6.10 9.82 16.30
CA ASP A 200 7.26 9.58 15.44
C ASP A 200 7.32 10.64 14.32
N ALA A 201 8.52 11.01 13.93
CA ALA A 201 8.74 11.92 12.81
C ALA A 201 9.44 11.18 11.66
N LEU A 202 8.92 11.32 10.45
CA LEU A 202 9.47 10.71 9.25
C LEU A 202 10.00 11.80 8.31
N VAL A 203 11.21 11.58 7.80
CA VAL A 203 11.81 12.40 6.74
C VAL A 203 11.65 11.67 5.42
N PHE A 204 10.97 12.31 4.47
CA PHE A 204 10.75 11.78 3.12
C PHE A 204 11.64 12.53 2.15
N GLN A 205 12.57 11.84 1.51
CA GLN A 205 13.45 12.36 0.48
C GLN A 205 13.06 11.79 -0.89
N LEU A 206 12.67 12.65 -1.82
CA LEU A 206 12.25 12.22 -3.17
C LEU A 206 13.47 12.00 -4.05
N ILE A 207 13.98 10.79 -4.10
CA ILE A 207 15.17 10.42 -4.89
C ILE A 207 14.88 10.16 -6.38
N ARG A 208 13.63 9.89 -6.74
CA ARG A 208 13.13 9.77 -8.13
C ARG A 208 11.65 10.22 -8.15
N PRO A 209 11.08 10.54 -9.30
CA PRO A 209 9.71 11.09 -9.40
C PRO A 209 8.61 10.27 -8.71
N THR A 210 8.85 8.98 -8.45
CA THR A 210 7.90 8.06 -7.79
C THR A 210 8.52 7.27 -6.65
N VAL A 211 9.72 7.65 -6.18
CA VAL A 211 10.46 6.89 -5.15
C VAL A 211 10.94 7.82 -4.04
N PHE A 212 10.50 7.53 -2.84
CA PHE A 212 10.96 8.19 -1.62
C PHE A 212 11.93 7.30 -0.85
N LYS A 213 13.01 7.87 -0.38
CA LYS A 213 13.77 7.33 0.74
C LYS A 213 13.18 7.87 2.02
N VAL A 214 12.91 7.00 3.00
CA VAL A 214 12.24 7.35 4.25
C VAL A 214 13.17 7.07 5.42
N PHE A 215 13.30 8.03 6.31
CA PHE A 215 14.04 7.91 7.56
C PHE A 215 13.06 8.06 8.71
N ILE A 216 13.21 7.23 9.74
CA ILE A 216 12.27 7.15 10.86
C ILE A 216 12.96 7.64 12.14
N ILE A 217 12.48 8.74 12.67
CA ILE A 217 12.90 9.30 13.95
C ILE A 217 11.86 8.94 15.00
N ARG A 218 12.28 8.12 15.95
CA ARG A 218 11.39 7.65 17.00
C ARG A 218 11.12 8.72 18.04
N VAL A 219 9.90 8.77 18.53
CA VAL A 219 9.53 9.59 19.68
C VAL A 219 10.08 8.96 20.97
N ASP A 220 10.78 9.75 21.76
CA ASP A 220 11.28 9.34 23.06
C ASP A 220 10.16 9.49 24.11
N ASN A 221 9.52 8.38 24.49
CA ASN A 221 8.49 8.35 25.53
C ASN A 221 9.06 8.17 26.96
N SER A 222 10.36 8.34 27.13
CA SER A 222 11.07 8.10 28.42
C SER A 222 10.68 9.07 29.55
N GLY A 223 9.88 10.09 29.27
CA GLY A 223 9.45 11.06 30.30
C GLY A 223 8.23 10.66 31.14
N LYS A 224 7.57 9.52 30.88
CA LYS A 224 6.32 9.14 31.60
C LYS A 224 6.52 8.31 32.87
N ASN A 225 7.74 7.83 33.17
CA ASN A 225 7.98 6.94 34.32
C ASN A 225 8.47 7.65 35.59
N ALA A 226 8.48 8.99 35.64
CA ALA A 226 9.02 9.76 36.77
C ALA A 226 7.94 10.39 37.67
N SER A 227 6.64 10.24 37.38
CA SER A 227 5.59 10.94 38.16
C SER A 227 4.57 10.02 38.85
N ASP A 228 4.68 8.70 38.74
CA ASP A 228 3.75 7.77 39.39
C ASP A 228 4.35 7.02 40.61
N GLU A 229 5.53 7.42 41.11
CA GLU A 229 6.07 6.98 42.41
C GLU A 229 6.26 8.18 43.34
N MET A 230 5.15 8.76 43.85
CA MET A 230 5.06 9.51 45.10
C MET A 230 3.68 9.34 45.73
#